data_5d7b00172b26bb5948b9ef1598e793e3
#
_entry.id   5d7b00172b26bb5948b9ef1598e793e3
#
_cell.length_a   1.000
_cell.length_b   1.000
_cell.length_c   1.000
_cell.angle_alpha   90.00
_cell.angle_beta   90.00
_cell.angle_gamma   90.00
#
_symmetry.space_group_name_H-M   'P 1'
#
loop_
_entity.id
_entity.type
_entity.pdbx_description
1 polymer ?
#
loop_
_entity_poly.entity_id
_entity_poly.type
_entity_poly.pdbx_seq_one_letter_code
_entity_poly.pdbx_strand_id
1 'polypeptide(L)'
;QGGKDMAAGIEDKIKALEEKLKQAKAQKAKIEARKKAIEAKVQRSQDTRRKVLAGAMVFEMMERDEATRQRFMERLYKYLTRADDRALFDLQVMPTESPKKEIAEG
;
A
#
# COMPACT_ATOMS: atom_id res chain seq x y z
N GLN A 1 37.04 44.28 25.66
CA GLN A 1 36.93 42.83 25.94
C GLN A 1 35.52 42.40 26.19
N GLY A 2 34.75 43.20 26.88
CA GLY A 2 33.35 42.88 27.09
C GLY A 2 32.58 42.77 25.79
N GLY A 3 32.94 43.61 24.81
CA GLY A 3 32.28 43.55 23.53
C GLY A 3 32.56 42.26 22.77
N LYS A 4 33.83 41.80 22.87
CA LYS A 4 34.20 40.55 22.24
C LYS A 4 33.45 39.37 22.86
N ASP A 5 33.39 39.33 24.18
CA ASP A 5 32.72 38.26 24.90
C ASP A 5 31.24 38.28 24.57
N MET A 6 30.64 39.45 24.49
CA MET A 6 29.24 39.57 24.16
C MET A 6 28.97 39.10 22.75
N ALA A 7 29.84 39.45 21.80
CA ALA A 7 29.68 39.04 20.43
C ALA A 7 29.79 37.51 20.29
N ALA A 8 30.78 36.93 20.99
CA ALA A 8 30.94 35.48 20.98
C ALA A 8 29.74 34.80 21.60
N GLY A 9 29.23 35.36 22.70
CA GLY A 9 28.04 34.78 23.35
C GLY A 9 26.81 34.85 22.48
N ILE A 10 26.65 35.96 21.76
CA ILE A 10 25.52 36.09 20.85
C ILE A 10 25.63 35.10 19.72
N GLU A 11 26.79 34.94 19.13
CA GLU A 11 27.01 33.97 18.05
C GLU A 11 26.72 32.56 18.54
N ASP A 12 27.18 32.24 19.75
CA ASP A 12 26.92 30.92 20.32
C ASP A 12 25.45 30.71 20.53
N LYS A 13 24.73 31.72 20.98
CA LYS A 13 23.30 31.63 21.18
C LYS A 13 22.58 31.43 19.85
N ILE A 14 23.01 32.14 18.81
CA ILE A 14 22.45 32.00 17.49
C ILE A 14 22.64 30.59 16.98
N LYS A 15 23.83 30.04 17.10
CA LYS A 15 24.10 28.68 16.67
C LYS A 15 23.26 27.67 17.45
N ALA A 16 23.10 27.88 18.75
CA ALA A 16 22.30 26.99 19.56
C ALA A 16 20.84 27.03 19.10
N LEU A 17 20.32 28.21 18.82
CA LEU A 17 18.94 28.36 18.35
C LEU A 17 18.77 27.75 16.99
N GLU A 18 19.74 27.94 16.11
CA GLU A 18 19.68 27.33 14.78
C GLU A 18 19.67 25.82 14.86
N GLU A 19 20.47 25.26 15.75
CA GLU A 19 20.52 23.83 15.96
C GLU A 19 19.20 23.31 16.51
N LYS A 20 18.61 24.03 17.47
CA LYS A 20 17.31 23.65 18.02
C LYS A 20 16.23 23.70 16.94
N LEU A 21 16.29 24.74 16.10
CA LEU A 21 15.33 24.87 15.01
C LEU A 21 15.47 23.70 14.03
N LYS A 22 16.69 23.35 13.68
CA LYS A 22 16.96 22.23 12.80
C LYS A 22 16.39 20.93 13.38
N GLN A 23 16.63 20.71 14.66
CA GLN A 23 16.14 19.51 15.35
C GLN A 23 14.62 19.49 15.41
N ALA A 24 14.01 20.66 15.67
CA ALA A 24 12.56 20.75 15.71
C ALA A 24 11.93 20.45 14.34
N LYS A 25 12.53 20.98 13.29
CA LYS A 25 12.07 20.70 11.94
C LYS A 25 12.20 19.23 11.59
N ALA A 26 13.32 18.61 11.99
CA ALA A 26 13.53 17.19 11.77
C ALA A 26 12.49 16.36 12.50
N GLN A 27 12.21 16.73 13.76
CA GLN A 27 11.18 16.05 14.55
C GLN A 27 9.82 16.19 13.90
N LYS A 28 9.49 17.39 13.46
CA LYS A 28 8.21 17.64 12.80
C LYS A 28 8.06 16.78 11.56
N ALA A 29 9.13 16.71 10.76
CA ALA A 29 9.11 15.92 9.56
C ALA A 29 8.88 14.43 9.88
N LYS A 30 9.52 13.93 10.94
CA LYS A 30 9.33 12.55 11.37
C LYS A 30 7.89 12.28 11.79
N ILE A 31 7.33 13.21 12.57
CA ILE A 31 5.95 13.07 13.04
C ILE A 31 4.99 13.08 11.88
N GLU A 32 5.17 13.97 10.92
CA GLU A 32 4.31 14.06 9.76
C GLU A 32 4.43 12.81 8.88
N ALA A 33 5.66 12.31 8.71
CA ALA A 33 5.87 11.10 7.94
C ALA A 33 5.19 9.90 8.60
N ARG A 34 5.29 9.81 9.92
CA ARG A 34 4.64 8.74 10.66
C ARG A 34 3.13 8.82 10.55
N LYS A 35 2.58 10.03 10.66
CA LYS A 35 1.14 10.23 10.49
C LYS A 35 0.67 9.76 9.13
N LYS A 36 1.38 10.16 8.08
CA LYS A 36 1.02 9.75 6.72
C LYS A 36 1.09 8.24 6.56
N ALA A 37 2.11 7.61 7.16
CA ALA A 37 2.25 6.16 7.08
C ALA A 37 1.07 5.46 7.76
N ILE A 38 0.66 5.97 8.92
CA ILE A 38 -0.49 5.41 9.65
C ILE A 38 -1.77 5.59 8.84
N GLU A 39 -1.97 6.79 8.29
CA GLU A 39 -3.16 7.06 7.49
C GLU A 39 -3.21 6.16 6.26
N ALA A 40 -2.07 5.98 5.58
CA ALA A 40 -2.01 5.11 4.42
C ALA A 40 -2.32 3.67 4.79
N LYS A 41 -1.83 3.22 5.94
CA LYS A 41 -2.09 1.87 6.42
C LYS A 41 -3.57 1.67 6.71
N VAL A 42 -4.19 2.65 7.37
CA VAL A 42 -5.62 2.60 7.67
C VAL A 42 -6.42 2.56 6.38
N GLN A 43 -6.04 3.40 5.41
CA GLN A 43 -6.73 3.45 4.14
C GLN A 43 -6.66 2.11 3.42
N ARG A 44 -5.47 1.50 3.38
CA ARG A 44 -5.29 0.20 2.74
C ARG A 44 -6.12 -0.87 3.45
N SER A 45 -6.17 -0.81 4.78
CA SER A 45 -6.95 -1.77 5.56
C SER A 45 -8.44 -1.65 5.24
N GLN A 46 -8.92 -0.41 5.14
CA GLN A 46 -10.32 -0.16 4.81
C GLN A 46 -10.63 -0.62 3.39
N ASP A 47 -9.72 -0.35 2.45
CA ASP A 47 -9.91 -0.80 1.08
C ASP A 47 -9.98 -2.31 0.98
N THR A 48 -9.08 -2.98 1.70
CA THR A 48 -9.08 -4.44 1.74
C THR A 48 -10.38 -4.96 2.32
N ARG A 49 -10.84 -4.34 3.41
CA ARG A 49 -12.09 -4.76 4.04
C ARG A 49 -13.28 -4.58 3.11
N ARG A 50 -13.31 -3.45 2.38
CA ARG A 50 -14.37 -3.23 1.39
C ARG A 50 -14.39 -4.33 0.34
N LYS A 51 -13.22 -4.72 -0.14
CA LYS A 51 -13.11 -5.79 -1.14
C LYS A 51 -13.54 -7.12 -0.57
N VAL A 52 -13.16 -7.41 0.67
CA VAL A 52 -13.55 -8.66 1.31
C VAL A 52 -15.07 -8.71 1.50
N LEU A 53 -15.66 -7.63 1.94
CA LEU A 53 -17.11 -7.58 2.15
C LEU A 53 -17.87 -7.71 0.83
N ALA A 54 -17.42 -7.02 -0.19
CA ALA A 54 -18.04 -7.12 -1.51
C ALA A 54 -17.89 -8.54 -2.07
N GLY A 55 -16.71 -9.12 -1.91
CA GLY A 55 -16.46 -10.49 -2.33
C GLY A 55 -17.34 -11.49 -1.61
N ALA A 56 -17.52 -11.30 -0.31
CA ALA A 56 -18.37 -12.18 0.47
C ALA A 56 -19.81 -12.13 -0.03
N MET A 57 -20.30 -10.93 -0.35
CA MET A 57 -21.64 -10.79 -0.88
C MET A 57 -21.78 -11.50 -2.22
N VAL A 58 -20.76 -11.35 -3.07
CA VAL A 58 -20.77 -12.00 -4.38
C VAL A 58 -20.79 -13.51 -4.22
N PHE A 59 -19.99 -14.04 -3.30
CA PHE A 59 -19.97 -15.48 -3.03
C PHE A 59 -21.34 -15.99 -2.56
N GLU A 60 -22.02 -15.23 -1.73
CA GLU A 60 -23.37 -15.61 -1.31
C GLU A 60 -24.33 -15.64 -2.48
N MET A 61 -24.23 -14.64 -3.36
CA MET A 61 -25.08 -14.61 -4.54
C MET A 61 -24.82 -15.81 -5.44
N MET A 62 -23.55 -16.17 -5.59
CA MET A 62 -23.17 -17.31 -6.41
C MET A 62 -23.70 -18.62 -5.84
N GLU A 63 -23.73 -18.75 -4.53
CA GLU A 63 -24.27 -19.96 -3.89
C GLU A 63 -25.76 -20.09 -4.06
N ARG A 64 -26.46 -18.97 -4.16
CA ARG A 64 -27.91 -18.97 -4.28
C ARG A 64 -28.39 -19.16 -5.70
N ASP A 65 -27.60 -18.75 -6.67
CA ASP A 65 -28.04 -18.73 -8.07
C ASP A 65 -26.92 -19.19 -8.98
N GLU A 66 -27.15 -20.34 -9.61
CA GLU A 66 -26.16 -20.94 -10.50
C GLU A 66 -25.85 -20.06 -11.70
N ALA A 67 -26.85 -19.38 -12.24
CA ALA A 67 -26.64 -18.49 -13.39
C ALA A 67 -25.72 -17.33 -12.98
N THR A 68 -25.91 -16.79 -11.80
CA THR A 68 -25.03 -15.73 -11.27
C THR A 68 -23.62 -16.25 -11.11
N ARG A 69 -23.48 -17.46 -10.56
CA ARG A 69 -22.17 -18.06 -10.37
C ARG A 69 -21.43 -18.18 -11.70
N GLN A 70 -22.12 -18.67 -12.72
CA GLN A 70 -21.49 -18.84 -14.02
C GLN A 70 -21.05 -17.51 -14.62
N ARG A 71 -21.89 -16.49 -14.49
CA ARG A 71 -21.53 -15.16 -15.01
C ARG A 71 -20.32 -14.60 -14.30
N PHE A 72 -20.25 -14.75 -12.98
CA PHE A 72 -19.10 -14.27 -12.23
C PHE A 72 -17.84 -15.06 -12.56
N MET A 73 -17.96 -16.36 -12.71
CA MET A 73 -16.82 -17.19 -13.06
C MET A 73 -16.26 -16.82 -14.43
N GLU A 74 -17.14 -16.52 -15.38
CA GLU A 74 -16.70 -16.07 -16.68
C GLU A 74 -15.95 -14.74 -16.60
N ARG A 75 -16.46 -13.83 -15.79
CA ARG A 75 -15.81 -12.55 -15.61
C ARG A 75 -14.48 -12.69 -14.89
N LEU A 76 -14.42 -13.55 -13.90
CA LEU A 76 -13.17 -13.82 -13.19
C LEU A 76 -12.15 -14.42 -14.13
N TYR A 77 -12.59 -15.31 -15.01
CA TYR A 77 -11.71 -15.92 -15.99
C TYR A 77 -10.99 -14.87 -16.84
N LYS A 78 -11.71 -13.83 -17.23
CA LYS A 78 -11.14 -12.74 -18.02
C LYS A 78 -10.38 -11.74 -17.17
N TYR A 79 -10.79 -11.55 -15.93
CA TYR A 79 -10.22 -10.54 -15.05
C TYR A 79 -8.92 -10.99 -14.43
N LEU A 80 -8.85 -12.23 -13.99
CA LEU A 80 -7.67 -12.74 -13.31
C LEU A 80 -6.62 -13.16 -14.31
N THR A 81 -5.39 -12.64 -14.12
CA THR A 81 -4.30 -12.93 -15.05
C THR A 81 -3.19 -13.74 -14.38
N ARG A 82 -3.03 -13.62 -13.08
CA ARG A 82 -1.97 -14.32 -12.37
C ARG A 82 -2.37 -15.77 -12.10
N ALA A 83 -1.40 -16.66 -12.26
CA ALA A 83 -1.66 -18.09 -12.14
C ALA A 83 -2.15 -18.47 -10.74
N ASP A 84 -1.53 -17.92 -9.70
CA ASP A 84 -1.94 -18.25 -8.33
C ASP A 84 -3.33 -17.72 -8.00
N ASP A 85 -3.70 -16.55 -8.55
CA ASP A 85 -5.05 -16.03 -8.36
C ASP A 85 -6.07 -16.92 -9.05
N ARG A 86 -5.77 -17.35 -10.26
CA ARG A 86 -6.67 -18.21 -11.02
C ARG A 86 -6.83 -19.57 -10.34
N ALA A 87 -5.78 -20.05 -9.73
CA ALA A 87 -5.83 -21.33 -9.03
C ALA A 87 -6.81 -21.28 -7.84
N LEU A 88 -6.96 -20.13 -7.21
CA LEU A 88 -7.90 -19.97 -6.10
C LEU A 88 -9.35 -20.23 -6.52
N PHE A 89 -9.65 -20.05 -7.80
CA PHE A 89 -10.98 -20.25 -8.33
C PHE A 89 -11.04 -21.42 -9.29
N ASP A 90 -10.03 -22.28 -9.25
CA ASP A 90 -9.95 -23.45 -10.11
C ASP A 90 -10.00 -23.10 -11.59
N LEU A 91 -9.44 -21.97 -11.95
CA LEU A 91 -9.36 -21.53 -13.33
C LEU A 91 -8.06 -21.99 -13.95
N GLN A 92 -8.10 -22.26 -15.23
CA GLN A 92 -6.91 -22.67 -15.95
C GLN A 92 -5.97 -21.47 -16.18
N VAL A 93 -4.70 -21.78 -16.38
CA VAL A 93 -3.73 -20.73 -16.69
C VAL A 93 -4.10 -20.10 -18.02
N MET A 94 -3.89 -18.79 -18.11
CA MET A 94 -4.19 -18.05 -19.33
C MET A 94 -3.40 -18.63 -20.50
N PRO A 95 -4.03 -18.77 -21.66
CA PRO A 95 -3.32 -19.29 -22.83
C PRO A 95 -2.06 -18.50 -23.18
N THR A 96 -2.09 -17.20 -22.95
CA THR A 96 -0.94 -16.36 -23.25
C THR A 96 0.23 -16.65 -22.34
N GLU A 97 -0.03 -17.12 -21.12
CA GLU A 97 1.02 -17.46 -20.17
C GLU A 97 1.53 -18.88 -20.38
N SER A 98 0.61 -19.77 -20.69
CA SER A 98 0.93 -21.16 -20.83
C SER A 98 2.07 -21.42 -21.83
N PRO A 99 2.01 -20.88 -23.04
CA PRO A 99 3.10 -21.07 -23.99
C PRO A 99 4.45 -20.59 -23.47
N LYS A 100 4.44 -19.48 -22.76
CA LYS A 100 5.69 -18.96 -22.22
C LYS A 100 6.29 -19.91 -21.20
N LYS A 101 5.46 -20.44 -20.34
CA LYS A 101 5.92 -21.36 -19.32
C LYS A 101 6.42 -22.65 -19.94
N GLU A 102 5.71 -23.11 -20.91
CA GLU A 102 6.11 -24.36 -21.59
C GLU A 102 7.44 -24.20 -22.28
N ILE A 103 7.65 -23.06 -22.91
CA ILE A 103 8.91 -22.78 -23.58
C ILE A 103 10.04 -22.73 -22.55
N ALA A 104 9.79 -22.08 -21.41
CA ALA A 104 10.79 -21.98 -20.36
C ALA A 104 11.13 -23.36 -19.82
N GLU A 105 10.13 -24.20 -19.73
CA GLU A 105 10.36 -25.55 -19.21
C GLU A 105 10.99 -26.45 -20.24
N GLY A 106 10.63 -26.22 -21.47
CA GLY A 106 11.17 -27.01 -22.54
C GLY A 106 12.63 -26.69 -22.73
#